data_51498c886d3de14a3fdc4d9e36e09e09
#
_entry.id   51498c886d3de14a3fdc4d9e36e09e09
#
_cell.length_a   1.000
_cell.length_b   1.000
_cell.length_c   1.000
_cell.angle_alpha   90.00
_cell.angle_beta   90.00
_cell.angle_gamma   90.00
#
_symmetry.space_group_name_H-M   'P 1'
#
loop_
_entity.id
_entity.type
_entity.pdbx_description
1 polymer ?
#
loop_
_entity_poly.entity_id
_entity_poly.type
_entity_poly.pdbx_seq_one_letter_code
_entity_poly.pdbx_strand_id
1 'polypeptide(L)'
;MPDARLVAIDVQPGVTMESQSGLQALRPRIFGALMQPQGEGTGTAAIVMHPTSNFMGHYLMEPLAARGIACMGLNSRYAGNDTMLLMETVLQDLGAGVKWLRAQGYKRVVLVGNSGGAALASFYQSQAEQLTATHFVDGLPTHLSAADLPPVDALMLSAAHPGRSRLLAEWLDPSVIDETDPLATDPAFDLYAGNDPVPFAADRVARFRAAQLARRDRIEAWVWARLRMLRATPGAPSDQTFLVYRTHSDPRFLDTTLDANDRPVGSIWGDARTVNYAANAMGRFNTLRSWLSQWSSGSQADGPACLARTSVPVLLMTHTADGSTFPSTAALWREAGGARLTEERVIGGNHYLAGQAALVTQSADAMQAWLARVLH
;
A
#
# COMPACT_ATOMS: atom_id res chain seq x y z
N MET A 1 23.72 -9.73 -12.57
CA MET A 1 22.24 -9.71 -12.53
C MET A 1 21.75 -10.05 -13.92
N PRO A 2 20.75 -10.91 -14.11
CA PRO A 2 20.08 -11.01 -15.38
C PRO A 2 19.63 -9.59 -15.78
N ASP A 3 19.79 -9.23 -17.06
CA ASP A 3 19.58 -7.87 -17.53
C ASP A 3 18.08 -7.50 -17.39
N ALA A 4 17.77 -6.64 -16.43
CA ALA A 4 16.44 -6.06 -16.32
C ALA A 4 16.25 -5.02 -17.45
N ARG A 5 15.25 -5.22 -18.28
CA ARG A 5 14.87 -4.26 -19.33
C ARG A 5 14.09 -3.12 -18.70
N LEU A 6 14.61 -1.90 -18.84
CA LEU A 6 13.85 -0.70 -18.48
C LEU A 6 12.68 -0.49 -19.44
N VAL A 7 11.52 -0.14 -18.88
CA VAL A 7 10.26 0.06 -19.59
C VAL A 7 9.70 1.42 -19.25
N ALA A 8 9.28 2.17 -20.26
CA ALA A 8 8.52 3.41 -20.11
C ALA A 8 7.13 3.18 -20.71
N ILE A 9 6.09 3.43 -19.93
CA ILE A 9 4.68 3.21 -20.31
C ILE A 9 3.97 4.54 -20.28
N ASP A 10 3.35 4.94 -21.40
CA ASP A 10 2.54 6.15 -21.45
C ASP A 10 1.25 5.95 -20.63
N VAL A 11 0.87 6.95 -19.86
CA VAL A 11 -0.33 6.95 -19.04
C VAL A 11 -1.18 8.18 -19.33
N GLN A 12 -2.45 8.12 -18.96
CA GLN A 12 -3.33 9.28 -19.06
C GLN A 12 -2.87 10.37 -18.08
N PRO A 13 -2.96 11.67 -18.47
CA PRO A 13 -2.74 12.76 -17.52
C PRO A 13 -3.65 12.64 -16.31
N GLY A 14 -3.12 12.95 -15.13
CA GLY A 14 -3.93 13.06 -13.92
C GLY A 14 -4.81 14.31 -13.92
N VAL A 15 -5.69 14.38 -12.92
CA VAL A 15 -6.60 15.52 -12.73
C VAL A 15 -5.92 16.74 -12.11
N THR A 16 -4.67 16.62 -11.69
CA THR A 16 -3.85 17.67 -11.07
C THR A 16 -2.45 17.65 -11.65
N MET A 17 -1.68 18.72 -11.40
CA MET A 17 -0.25 18.75 -11.75
C MET A 17 0.53 17.82 -10.82
N GLU A 18 0.89 16.65 -11.31
CA GLU A 18 1.53 15.58 -10.53
C GLU A 18 3.05 15.63 -10.58
N SER A 19 3.63 16.46 -11.44
CA SER A 19 5.06 16.60 -11.62
C SER A 19 5.45 18.03 -11.95
N GLN A 20 6.57 18.47 -11.40
CA GLN A 20 7.20 19.75 -11.76
C GLN A 20 7.99 19.66 -13.08
N SER A 21 8.18 18.46 -13.63
CA SER A 21 8.84 18.25 -14.90
C SER A 21 7.91 18.60 -16.06
N GLY A 22 8.26 19.62 -16.87
CA GLY A 22 7.50 19.98 -18.07
C GLY A 22 7.40 18.82 -19.07
N LEU A 23 8.44 17.98 -19.21
CA LEU A 23 8.39 16.79 -20.07
C LEU A 23 7.36 15.77 -19.56
N GLN A 24 7.32 15.54 -18.26
CA GLN A 24 6.34 14.63 -17.65
C GLN A 24 4.91 15.16 -17.77
N ALA A 25 4.71 16.46 -17.68
CA ALA A 25 3.40 17.07 -17.89
C ALA A 25 2.91 16.97 -19.35
N LEU A 26 3.83 17.11 -20.33
CA LEU A 26 3.49 16.99 -21.75
C LEU A 26 3.23 15.54 -22.18
N ARG A 27 3.94 14.58 -21.60
CA ARG A 27 3.81 13.15 -21.92
C ARG A 27 3.97 12.34 -20.67
N PRO A 28 2.90 12.18 -19.87
CA PRO A 28 2.96 11.44 -18.62
C PRO A 28 3.35 9.98 -18.87
N ARG A 29 4.35 9.53 -18.10
CA ARG A 29 4.85 8.15 -18.17
C ARG A 29 5.12 7.60 -16.79
N ILE A 30 4.91 6.31 -16.67
CA ILE A 30 5.41 5.52 -15.55
C ILE A 30 6.58 4.64 -16.04
N PHE A 31 7.40 4.22 -15.10
CA PHE A 31 8.60 3.45 -15.39
C PHE A 31 8.59 2.13 -14.63
N GLY A 32 9.12 1.10 -15.27
CA GLY A 32 9.29 -0.22 -14.71
C GLY A 32 10.59 -0.87 -15.14
N ALA A 33 10.94 -1.94 -14.48
CA ALA A 33 12.00 -2.86 -14.86
C ALA A 33 11.41 -4.24 -15.07
N LEU A 34 11.60 -4.84 -16.24
CA LEU A 34 11.11 -6.18 -16.57
C LEU A 34 12.29 -7.16 -16.55
N MET A 35 12.19 -8.18 -15.71
CA MET A 35 13.04 -9.37 -15.78
C MET A 35 12.29 -10.49 -16.50
N GLN A 36 12.94 -11.05 -17.52
CA GLN A 36 12.40 -12.16 -18.31
C GLN A 36 13.07 -13.48 -17.93
N PRO A 37 12.37 -14.60 -18.05
CA PRO A 37 12.97 -15.92 -17.92
C PRO A 37 14.12 -16.13 -18.90
N GLN A 38 15.14 -16.86 -18.46
CA GLN A 38 16.16 -17.38 -19.37
C GLN A 38 15.65 -18.69 -19.99
N GLY A 39 15.21 -18.65 -21.25
CA GLY A 39 14.61 -19.78 -21.96
C GLY A 39 13.09 -19.70 -22.08
N GLU A 40 12.44 -20.86 -22.27
CA GLU A 40 10.98 -20.91 -22.37
C GLU A 40 10.32 -20.51 -21.05
N GLY A 41 9.55 -19.43 -21.09
CA GLY A 41 8.73 -18.97 -19.96
C GLY A 41 7.36 -19.67 -19.93
N THR A 42 6.68 -19.56 -18.80
CA THR A 42 5.31 -20.09 -18.59
C THR A 42 4.23 -19.34 -19.37
N GLY A 43 4.56 -18.26 -20.05
CA GLY A 43 3.61 -17.33 -20.66
C GLY A 43 2.89 -16.44 -19.63
N THR A 44 3.33 -16.50 -18.37
CA THR A 44 2.83 -15.71 -17.25
C THR A 44 3.78 -14.54 -16.95
N ALA A 45 3.22 -13.37 -16.70
CA ALA A 45 3.97 -12.23 -16.18
C ALA A 45 3.36 -11.75 -14.84
N ALA A 46 4.22 -11.43 -13.88
CA ALA A 46 3.86 -10.81 -12.62
C ALA A 46 4.17 -9.31 -12.65
N ILE A 47 3.28 -8.47 -12.10
CA ILE A 47 3.58 -7.08 -11.76
C ILE A 47 3.71 -6.98 -10.25
N VAL A 48 4.84 -6.44 -9.78
CA VAL A 48 5.02 -6.03 -8.39
C VAL A 48 4.94 -4.51 -8.36
N MET A 49 3.96 -3.96 -7.65
CA MET A 49 3.74 -2.53 -7.58
C MET A 49 3.29 -2.10 -6.19
N HIS A 50 3.76 -0.92 -5.78
CA HIS A 50 3.35 -0.24 -4.56
C HIS A 50 2.88 1.19 -4.90
N PRO A 51 1.94 1.80 -4.18
CA PRO A 51 1.48 3.15 -4.51
C PRO A 51 2.59 4.20 -4.60
N THR A 52 3.63 4.09 -3.78
CA THR A 52 4.69 5.13 -3.68
C THR A 52 6.12 4.63 -3.61
N SER A 53 6.35 3.34 -3.29
CA SER A 53 7.71 2.80 -3.21
C SER A 53 8.26 2.51 -4.60
N ASN A 54 9.57 2.69 -4.77
CA ASN A 54 10.25 2.27 -5.99
C ASN A 54 10.44 0.75 -5.98
N PHE A 55 9.70 0.05 -6.83
CA PHE A 55 9.73 -1.40 -6.95
C PHE A 55 10.49 -1.91 -8.18
N MET A 56 11.20 -1.05 -8.92
CA MET A 56 12.01 -1.46 -10.08
C MET A 56 13.19 -2.39 -9.72
N GLY A 57 13.54 -2.49 -8.45
CA GLY A 57 14.55 -3.42 -7.92
C GLY A 57 13.98 -4.37 -6.87
N HIS A 58 12.70 -4.74 -6.95
CA HIS A 58 12.05 -5.58 -5.95
C HIS A 58 12.68 -6.98 -5.87
N TYR A 59 12.88 -7.48 -4.66
CA TYR A 59 13.60 -8.72 -4.36
C TYR A 59 13.00 -9.99 -4.98
N LEU A 60 11.73 -9.99 -5.36
CA LEU A 60 11.07 -11.13 -6.01
C LEU A 60 11.28 -11.19 -7.53
N MET A 61 11.80 -10.15 -8.17
CA MET A 61 11.86 -10.09 -9.63
C MET A 61 12.77 -11.19 -10.21
N GLU A 62 13.99 -11.27 -9.73
CA GLU A 62 14.96 -12.29 -10.19
C GLU A 62 14.52 -13.71 -9.81
N PRO A 63 14.08 -14.01 -8.57
CA PRO A 63 13.61 -15.33 -8.20
C PRO A 63 12.41 -15.84 -9.01
N LEU A 64 11.45 -14.96 -9.35
CA LEU A 64 10.31 -15.34 -10.19
C LEU A 64 10.73 -15.57 -11.64
N ALA A 65 11.60 -14.72 -12.19
CA ALA A 65 12.13 -14.87 -13.54
C ALA A 65 12.91 -16.19 -13.68
N ALA A 66 13.71 -16.58 -12.70
CA ALA A 66 14.42 -17.85 -12.64
C ALA A 66 13.47 -19.08 -12.64
N ARG A 67 12.19 -18.88 -12.30
CA ARG A 67 11.14 -19.92 -12.28
C ARG A 67 10.20 -19.84 -13.49
N GLY A 68 10.60 -19.15 -14.54
CA GLY A 68 9.84 -19.07 -15.78
C GLY A 68 8.69 -18.05 -15.77
N ILE A 69 8.59 -17.20 -14.72
CA ILE A 69 7.57 -16.16 -14.60
C ILE A 69 8.25 -14.80 -14.84
N ALA A 70 7.94 -14.14 -15.95
CA ALA A 70 8.43 -12.79 -16.16
C ALA A 70 7.94 -11.89 -15.02
N CYS A 71 8.80 -11.00 -14.49
CA CYS A 71 8.43 -10.15 -13.39
C CYS A 71 8.77 -8.69 -13.66
N MET A 72 7.77 -7.81 -13.60
CA MET A 72 7.93 -6.37 -13.77
C MET A 72 7.77 -5.67 -12.43
N GLY A 73 8.85 -5.07 -11.95
CA GLY A 73 8.78 -4.07 -10.89
C GLY A 73 8.32 -2.75 -11.49
N LEU A 74 7.09 -2.32 -11.18
CA LEU A 74 6.45 -1.15 -11.76
C LEU A 74 6.32 -0.03 -10.71
N ASN A 75 6.70 1.18 -11.10
CA ASN A 75 6.48 2.38 -10.30
C ASN A 75 5.19 3.09 -10.73
N SER A 76 4.46 3.62 -9.76
CA SER A 76 3.39 4.59 -10.04
C SER A 76 4.00 5.95 -10.41
N ARG A 77 3.19 6.86 -10.92
CA ARG A 77 3.56 8.27 -11.11
C ARG A 77 3.93 8.97 -9.80
N TYR A 78 3.55 8.41 -8.67
CA TYR A 78 3.82 8.93 -7.31
C TYR A 78 5.01 8.27 -6.63
N ALA A 79 5.81 7.50 -7.34
CA ALA A 79 6.97 6.85 -6.74
C ALA A 79 7.94 7.88 -6.14
N GLY A 80 8.19 7.74 -4.84
CA GLY A 80 9.04 8.65 -4.06
C GLY A 80 8.36 9.91 -3.54
N ASN A 81 7.10 10.19 -3.92
CA ASN A 81 6.36 11.36 -3.41
C ASN A 81 4.85 11.09 -3.41
N ASP A 82 4.28 10.84 -2.23
CA ASP A 82 2.86 10.57 -2.05
C ASP A 82 2.02 11.79 -1.66
N THR A 83 2.60 12.99 -1.64
CA THR A 83 1.92 14.23 -1.23
C THR A 83 0.61 14.44 -1.98
N MET A 84 0.60 14.16 -3.28
CA MET A 84 -0.57 14.37 -4.16
C MET A 84 -1.22 13.04 -4.61
N LEU A 85 -0.86 11.93 -3.99
CA LEU A 85 -1.32 10.61 -4.41
C LEU A 85 -2.82 10.45 -4.27
N LEU A 86 -3.47 10.08 -5.37
CA LEU A 86 -4.86 9.62 -5.43
C LEU A 86 -4.87 8.14 -5.78
N MET A 87 -5.40 7.30 -4.90
CA MET A 87 -5.39 5.84 -5.08
C MET A 87 -6.11 5.41 -6.36
N GLU A 88 -7.15 6.13 -6.73
CA GLU A 88 -7.92 5.92 -7.96
C GLU A 88 -7.06 6.20 -9.22
N THR A 89 -6.17 7.20 -9.16
CA THR A 89 -5.23 7.48 -10.26
C THR A 89 -4.16 6.39 -10.39
N VAL A 90 -3.73 5.79 -9.27
CA VAL A 90 -2.78 4.66 -9.30
C VAL A 90 -3.38 3.43 -10.01
N LEU A 91 -4.72 3.27 -10.01
CA LEU A 91 -5.36 2.20 -10.78
C LEU A 91 -5.11 2.34 -12.29
N GLN A 92 -5.10 3.58 -12.82
CA GLN A 92 -4.75 3.83 -14.23
C GLN A 92 -3.32 3.40 -14.54
N ASP A 93 -2.39 3.71 -13.64
CA ASP A 93 -0.99 3.35 -13.80
C ASP A 93 -0.80 1.83 -13.82
N LEU A 94 -1.43 1.12 -12.89
CA LEU A 94 -1.38 -0.32 -12.84
C LEU A 94 -2.06 -0.96 -14.06
N GLY A 95 -3.21 -0.41 -14.49
CA GLY A 95 -3.91 -0.85 -15.70
C GLY A 95 -3.07 -0.65 -16.97
N ALA A 96 -2.33 0.45 -17.08
CA ALA A 96 -1.39 0.65 -18.18
C ALA A 96 -0.29 -0.43 -18.18
N GLY A 97 0.22 -0.81 -17.00
CA GLY A 97 1.17 -1.92 -16.85
C GLY A 97 0.60 -3.25 -17.31
N VAL A 98 -0.63 -3.58 -16.92
CA VAL A 98 -1.31 -4.82 -17.34
C VAL A 98 -1.52 -4.84 -18.84
N LYS A 99 -2.04 -3.74 -19.43
CA LYS A 99 -2.20 -3.61 -20.89
C LYS A 99 -0.88 -3.79 -21.62
N TRP A 100 0.19 -3.17 -21.11
CA TRP A 100 1.51 -3.26 -21.71
C TRP A 100 2.01 -4.70 -21.74
N LEU A 101 1.90 -5.47 -20.65
CA LEU A 101 2.29 -6.88 -20.60
C LEU A 101 1.45 -7.74 -21.55
N ARG A 102 0.13 -7.52 -21.60
CA ARG A 102 -0.74 -8.22 -22.57
C ARG A 102 -0.29 -7.94 -24.01
N ALA A 103 0.07 -6.68 -24.33
CA ALA A 103 0.59 -6.30 -25.64
C ALA A 103 1.97 -6.92 -25.97
N GLN A 104 2.77 -7.30 -24.95
CA GLN A 104 4.00 -8.07 -25.13
C GLN A 104 3.75 -9.57 -25.38
N GLY A 105 2.49 -10.01 -25.38
CA GLY A 105 2.12 -11.40 -25.66
C GLY A 105 1.97 -12.30 -24.43
N TYR A 106 2.08 -11.78 -23.20
CA TYR A 106 1.82 -12.57 -22.00
C TYR A 106 0.34 -12.94 -21.91
N LYS A 107 0.07 -14.23 -21.88
CA LYS A 107 -1.32 -14.78 -21.84
C LYS A 107 -1.94 -14.61 -20.46
N ARG A 108 -1.12 -14.68 -19.40
CA ARG A 108 -1.53 -14.57 -18.02
C ARG A 108 -0.76 -13.43 -17.36
N VAL A 109 -1.48 -12.54 -16.67
CA VAL A 109 -0.90 -11.44 -15.88
C VAL A 109 -1.41 -11.56 -14.46
N VAL A 110 -0.49 -11.58 -13.50
CA VAL A 110 -0.80 -11.68 -12.07
C VAL A 110 -0.24 -10.48 -11.31
N LEU A 111 -0.86 -10.10 -10.21
CA LEU A 111 -0.35 -9.03 -9.36
C LEU A 111 0.30 -9.61 -8.11
N VAL A 112 1.48 -9.08 -7.79
CA VAL A 112 2.16 -9.30 -6.52
C VAL A 112 2.00 -8.05 -5.68
N GLY A 113 1.10 -8.09 -4.71
CA GLY A 113 0.89 -7.03 -3.74
C GLY A 113 1.78 -7.22 -2.53
N ASN A 114 2.95 -6.56 -2.48
CA ASN A 114 3.79 -6.56 -1.30
C ASN A 114 3.51 -5.32 -0.45
N SER A 115 3.36 -5.49 0.87
CA SER A 115 3.08 -4.40 1.80
C SER A 115 1.82 -3.61 1.40
N GLY A 116 1.90 -2.29 1.27
CA GLY A 116 0.80 -1.45 0.76
C GLY A 116 0.35 -1.77 -0.67
N GLY A 117 1.15 -2.49 -1.43
CA GLY A 117 0.78 -3.01 -2.74
C GLY A 117 -0.34 -4.06 -2.68
N ALA A 118 -0.55 -4.72 -1.54
CA ALA A 118 -1.63 -5.69 -1.36
C ALA A 118 -3.02 -5.03 -1.43
N ALA A 119 -3.19 -3.90 -0.75
CA ALA A 119 -4.42 -3.13 -0.83
C ALA A 119 -4.63 -2.56 -2.25
N LEU A 120 -3.54 -2.08 -2.90
CA LEU A 120 -3.61 -1.61 -4.29
C LEU A 120 -4.04 -2.72 -5.25
N ALA A 121 -3.42 -3.92 -5.17
CA ALA A 121 -3.75 -5.05 -6.04
C ALA A 121 -5.21 -5.49 -5.87
N SER A 122 -5.70 -5.54 -4.63
CA SER A 122 -7.08 -5.89 -4.32
C SER A 122 -8.06 -4.82 -4.81
N PHE A 123 -7.72 -3.53 -4.62
CA PHE A 123 -8.53 -2.41 -5.12
C PHE A 123 -8.57 -2.43 -6.64
N TYR A 124 -7.43 -2.61 -7.31
CA TYR A 124 -7.37 -2.73 -8.76
C TYR A 124 -8.28 -3.85 -9.27
N GLN A 125 -8.12 -5.07 -8.76
CA GLN A 125 -8.89 -6.22 -9.26
C GLN A 125 -10.38 -6.05 -9.01
N SER A 126 -10.78 -5.52 -7.85
CA SER A 126 -12.19 -5.25 -7.58
C SER A 126 -12.82 -4.27 -8.58
N GLN A 127 -12.05 -3.25 -9.00
CA GLN A 127 -12.51 -2.26 -9.98
C GLN A 127 -12.41 -2.79 -11.42
N ALA A 128 -11.49 -3.68 -11.70
CA ALA A 128 -11.38 -4.36 -12.99
C ALA A 128 -12.55 -5.34 -13.22
N GLU A 129 -13.03 -6.02 -12.18
CA GLU A 129 -14.19 -6.91 -12.25
C GLU A 129 -15.51 -6.12 -12.22
N GLN A 130 -15.59 -5.07 -11.40
CA GLN A 130 -16.77 -4.21 -11.30
C GLN A 130 -16.36 -2.78 -10.95
N LEU A 131 -16.36 -1.91 -11.93
CA LEU A 131 -16.00 -0.50 -11.73
C LEU A 131 -17.08 0.24 -10.92
N THR A 132 -16.71 0.64 -9.71
CA THR A 132 -17.52 1.44 -8.79
C THR A 132 -16.87 2.76 -8.43
N ALA A 133 -15.53 2.87 -8.54
CA ALA A 133 -14.74 4.07 -8.24
C ALA A 133 -14.83 5.12 -9.37
N THR A 134 -16.04 5.53 -9.71
CA THR A 134 -16.30 6.56 -10.75
C THR A 134 -16.06 7.98 -10.25
N HIS A 135 -15.97 8.17 -8.96
CA HIS A 135 -15.67 9.44 -8.30
C HIS A 135 -14.59 9.26 -7.25
N PHE A 136 -13.75 10.28 -7.08
CA PHE A 136 -12.88 10.40 -5.91
C PHE A 136 -13.70 10.59 -4.65
N VAL A 137 -13.09 10.41 -3.49
CA VAL A 137 -13.75 10.59 -2.18
C VAL A 137 -14.34 12.00 -2.04
N ASP A 138 -13.74 13.00 -2.67
CA ASP A 138 -14.19 14.39 -2.66
C ASP A 138 -15.36 14.68 -3.64
N GLY A 139 -15.85 13.67 -4.34
CA GLY A 139 -16.99 13.75 -5.26
C GLY A 139 -16.67 14.16 -6.70
N LEU A 140 -15.41 14.48 -7.03
CA LEU A 140 -15.01 14.76 -8.40
C LEU A 140 -14.89 13.48 -9.22
N PRO A 141 -15.19 13.48 -10.53
CA PRO A 141 -15.11 12.29 -11.37
C PRO A 141 -13.65 11.80 -11.52
N THR A 142 -13.44 10.48 -11.46
CA THR A 142 -12.13 9.84 -11.67
C THR A 142 -11.76 9.73 -13.15
N HIS A 143 -12.75 9.78 -14.03
CA HIS A 143 -12.62 9.48 -15.47
C HIS A 143 -12.09 8.04 -15.76
N LEU A 144 -12.15 7.16 -14.76
CA LEU A 144 -11.85 5.74 -14.97
C LEU A 144 -12.91 5.08 -15.83
N SER A 145 -12.49 4.22 -16.74
CA SER A 145 -13.35 3.35 -17.51
C SER A 145 -12.95 1.88 -17.37
N ALA A 146 -13.86 0.95 -17.61
CA ALA A 146 -13.55 -0.48 -17.60
C ALA A 146 -12.43 -0.84 -18.60
N ALA A 147 -12.31 -0.09 -19.72
CA ALA A 147 -11.23 -0.27 -20.68
C ALA A 147 -9.85 0.10 -20.11
N ASP A 148 -9.78 0.89 -19.04
CA ASP A 148 -8.52 1.23 -18.38
C ASP A 148 -8.02 0.14 -17.44
N LEU A 149 -8.89 -0.74 -16.99
CA LEU A 149 -8.65 -1.71 -15.94
C LEU A 149 -8.87 -3.16 -16.42
N PRO A 150 -8.06 -3.70 -17.36
CA PRO A 150 -8.21 -5.11 -17.72
C PRO A 150 -7.96 -6.01 -16.50
N PRO A 151 -8.83 -6.99 -16.21
CA PRO A 151 -8.65 -7.86 -15.05
C PRO A 151 -7.38 -8.71 -15.16
N VAL A 152 -6.82 -9.07 -14.02
CA VAL A 152 -5.70 -10.01 -13.92
C VAL A 152 -6.18 -11.40 -13.55
N ASP A 153 -5.30 -12.39 -13.67
CA ASP A 153 -5.68 -13.81 -13.55
C ASP A 153 -5.56 -14.34 -12.11
N ALA A 154 -4.74 -13.71 -11.27
CA ALA A 154 -4.57 -14.08 -9.86
C ALA A 154 -3.91 -12.95 -9.05
N LEU A 155 -4.06 -13.01 -7.72
CA LEU A 155 -3.40 -12.12 -6.77
C LEU A 155 -2.47 -12.91 -5.84
N MET A 156 -1.25 -12.42 -5.64
CA MET A 156 -0.30 -12.92 -4.64
C MET A 156 0.02 -11.79 -3.67
N LEU A 157 -0.42 -11.92 -2.42
CA LEU A 157 -0.33 -10.89 -1.40
C LEU A 157 0.73 -11.30 -0.37
N SER A 158 1.80 -10.50 -0.22
CA SER A 158 2.93 -10.82 0.66
C SER A 158 3.15 -9.70 1.67
N ALA A 159 3.32 -10.03 2.95
CA ALA A 159 3.43 -9.03 4.03
C ALA A 159 2.33 -7.94 3.89
N ALA A 160 1.09 -8.38 3.72
CA ALA A 160 -0.01 -7.62 3.14
C ALA A 160 -0.61 -6.59 4.11
N HIS A 161 -0.38 -5.30 3.86
CA HIS A 161 -1.09 -4.22 4.57
C HIS A 161 -2.54 -4.09 4.09
N PRO A 162 -3.49 -3.86 5.02
CA PRO A 162 -4.92 -3.83 4.71
C PRO A 162 -5.38 -2.56 3.98
N GLY A 163 -4.52 -1.55 3.90
CA GLY A 163 -4.80 -0.24 3.29
C GLY A 163 -4.34 0.90 4.19
N ARG A 164 -4.06 2.04 3.57
CA ARG A 164 -3.50 3.21 4.24
C ARG A 164 -4.44 3.79 5.30
N SER A 165 -5.75 3.84 5.04
CA SER A 165 -6.74 4.35 5.99
C SER A 165 -6.80 3.53 7.28
N ARG A 166 -6.73 2.20 7.19
CA ARG A 166 -6.65 1.32 8.36
C ARG A 166 -5.32 1.48 9.09
N LEU A 167 -4.23 1.51 8.33
CA LEU A 167 -2.88 1.62 8.89
C LEU A 167 -2.71 2.93 9.66
N LEU A 168 -3.14 4.06 9.11
CA LEU A 168 -3.01 5.34 9.78
C LEU A 168 -3.84 5.40 11.06
N ALA A 169 -5.04 4.82 11.06
CA ALA A 169 -5.88 4.73 12.25
C ALA A 169 -5.19 4.00 13.42
N GLU A 170 -4.20 3.14 13.12
CA GLU A 170 -3.40 2.43 14.12
C GLU A 170 -2.05 3.08 14.41
N TRP A 171 -1.59 4.02 13.56
CA TRP A 171 -0.24 4.61 13.65
C TRP A 171 -0.21 6.09 13.97
N LEU A 172 -1.33 6.82 13.89
CA LEU A 172 -1.39 8.20 14.35
C LEU A 172 -1.01 8.29 15.84
N ASP A 173 -0.07 9.18 16.17
CA ASP A 173 0.27 9.45 17.56
C ASP A 173 -0.84 10.28 18.23
N PRO A 174 -1.61 9.73 19.17
CA PRO A 174 -2.75 10.42 19.76
C PRO A 174 -2.32 11.52 20.73
N SER A 175 -1.03 11.62 21.07
CA SER A 175 -0.52 12.69 21.93
C SER A 175 -0.57 14.06 21.27
N VAL A 176 -0.54 14.13 19.92
CA VAL A 176 -0.62 15.43 19.21
C VAL A 176 -2.02 16.02 19.32
N ILE A 177 -2.12 17.19 19.95
CA ILE A 177 -3.39 17.90 20.19
C ILE A 177 -3.62 19.10 19.27
N ASP A 178 -2.56 19.61 18.62
CA ASP A 178 -2.61 20.68 17.63
C ASP A 178 -1.79 20.27 16.39
N GLU A 179 -2.45 20.19 15.23
CA GLU A 179 -1.79 19.80 13.98
C GLU A 179 -0.88 20.93 13.42
N THR A 180 -0.92 22.12 13.95
CA THR A 180 -0.04 23.25 13.55
C THR A 180 1.24 23.33 14.38
N ASP A 181 1.29 22.66 15.54
CA ASP A 181 2.44 22.62 16.44
C ASP A 181 2.78 21.17 16.84
N PRO A 182 3.88 20.59 16.34
CA PRO A 182 4.29 19.23 16.69
C PRO A 182 4.72 19.06 18.15
N LEU A 183 4.88 20.15 18.89
CA LEU A 183 5.25 20.15 20.31
C LEU A 183 4.02 20.24 21.23
N ALA A 184 2.86 20.63 20.69
CA ALA A 184 1.60 20.63 21.43
C ALA A 184 1.09 19.20 21.62
N THR A 185 1.43 18.61 22.76
CA THR A 185 1.15 17.19 23.04
C THR A 185 0.52 17.00 24.42
N ASP A 186 -0.36 15.98 24.51
CA ASP A 186 -0.84 15.43 25.77
C ASP A 186 0.09 14.29 26.22
N PRO A 187 0.86 14.45 27.31
CA PRO A 187 1.78 13.43 27.79
C PRO A 187 1.09 12.13 28.24
N ALA A 188 -0.22 12.17 28.53
CA ALA A 188 -0.98 10.97 28.87
C ALA A 188 -1.11 9.98 27.69
N PHE A 189 -0.92 10.45 26.47
CA PHE A 189 -0.97 9.63 25.25
C PHE A 189 0.38 9.51 24.54
N ASP A 190 1.47 10.04 25.09
CA ASP A 190 2.80 9.87 24.50
C ASP A 190 3.32 8.45 24.80
N LEU A 191 3.23 7.59 23.79
CA LEU A 191 3.68 6.19 23.86
C LEU A 191 5.18 6.07 24.17
N TYR A 192 5.97 7.07 23.79
CA TYR A 192 7.42 7.06 23.85
C TYR A 192 8.00 7.85 25.05
N ALA A 193 7.15 8.35 25.93
CA ALA A 193 7.59 9.03 27.14
C ALA A 193 8.18 8.07 28.20
N GLY A 194 7.99 6.75 28.02
CA GLY A 194 8.49 5.73 28.96
C GLY A 194 7.73 5.67 30.28
N ASN A 195 6.53 6.23 30.35
CA ASN A 195 5.74 6.30 31.58
C ASN A 195 4.90 5.02 31.85
N ASP A 196 4.64 4.25 30.81
CA ASP A 196 3.80 3.05 30.91
C ASP A 196 4.68 1.78 30.98
N PRO A 197 4.42 0.83 31.90
CA PRO A 197 5.12 -0.45 31.92
C PRO A 197 4.69 -1.34 30.74
N VAL A 198 5.63 -2.12 30.23
CA VAL A 198 5.36 -3.15 29.23
C VAL A 198 5.37 -4.52 29.93
N PRO A 199 4.39 -5.41 29.72
CA PRO A 199 3.25 -5.31 28.81
C PRO A 199 2.23 -4.24 29.20
N PHE A 200 1.63 -3.60 28.18
CA PHE A 200 0.61 -2.59 28.40
C PHE A 200 -0.69 -3.17 28.95
N ALA A 201 -1.31 -2.49 29.91
CA ALA A 201 -2.64 -2.85 30.38
C ALA A 201 -3.70 -2.71 29.27
N ALA A 202 -4.65 -3.65 29.21
CA ALA A 202 -5.63 -3.72 28.14
C ALA A 202 -6.48 -2.42 28.03
N ASP A 203 -6.85 -1.82 29.17
CA ASP A 203 -7.59 -0.56 29.21
C ASP A 203 -6.74 0.62 28.68
N ARG A 204 -5.41 0.60 28.93
CA ARG A 204 -4.49 1.58 28.36
C ARG A 204 -4.44 1.49 26.84
N VAL A 205 -4.33 0.27 26.29
CA VAL A 205 -4.35 0.04 24.85
C VAL A 205 -5.69 0.49 24.24
N ALA A 206 -6.81 0.16 24.89
CA ALA A 206 -8.13 0.54 24.40
C ALA A 206 -8.29 2.06 24.35
N ARG A 207 -7.89 2.79 25.42
CA ARG A 207 -7.90 4.27 25.45
C ARG A 207 -7.00 4.87 24.37
N PHE A 208 -5.81 4.31 24.18
CA PHE A 208 -4.87 4.76 23.16
C PHE A 208 -5.47 4.61 21.74
N ARG A 209 -6.05 3.45 21.42
CA ARG A 209 -6.72 3.21 20.14
C ARG A 209 -7.90 4.15 19.90
N ALA A 210 -8.71 4.40 20.91
CA ALA A 210 -9.82 5.36 20.83
C ALA A 210 -9.31 6.79 20.55
N ALA A 211 -8.20 7.20 21.18
CA ALA A 211 -7.60 8.51 20.97
C ALA A 211 -6.96 8.63 19.57
N GLN A 212 -6.39 7.55 19.01
CA GLN A 212 -5.93 7.51 17.61
C GLN A 212 -7.08 7.79 16.63
N LEU A 213 -8.20 7.10 16.80
CA LEU A 213 -9.39 7.31 15.96
C LEU A 213 -9.93 8.73 16.11
N ALA A 214 -10.01 9.25 17.33
CA ALA A 214 -10.47 10.63 17.58
C ALA A 214 -9.55 11.67 16.89
N ARG A 215 -8.23 11.45 16.87
CA ARG A 215 -7.30 12.32 16.15
C ARG A 215 -7.53 12.25 14.64
N ARG A 216 -7.68 11.04 14.07
CA ARG A 216 -8.00 10.86 12.64
C ARG A 216 -9.27 11.62 12.27
N ASP A 217 -10.33 11.44 13.05
CA ASP A 217 -11.63 12.05 12.77
C ASP A 217 -11.57 13.58 12.86
N ARG A 218 -10.77 14.14 13.78
CA ARG A 218 -10.51 15.59 13.89
C ARG A 218 -9.80 16.12 12.64
N ILE A 219 -8.77 15.43 12.16
CA ILE A 219 -8.05 15.81 10.93
C ILE A 219 -9.01 15.73 9.73
N GLU A 220 -9.77 14.64 9.60
CA GLU A 220 -10.73 14.45 8.51
C GLU A 220 -11.80 15.54 8.48
N ALA A 221 -12.35 15.87 9.61
CA ALA A 221 -13.34 16.96 9.74
C ALA A 221 -12.75 18.32 9.29
N TRP A 222 -11.51 18.62 9.68
CA TRP A 222 -10.79 19.82 9.25
C TRP A 222 -10.55 19.82 7.73
N VAL A 223 -10.09 18.70 7.16
CA VAL A 223 -9.86 18.56 5.72
C VAL A 223 -11.15 18.84 4.94
N TRP A 224 -12.28 18.25 5.35
CA TRP A 224 -13.56 18.49 4.72
C TRP A 224 -14.04 19.95 4.84
N ALA A 225 -13.89 20.55 6.01
CA ALA A 225 -14.23 21.95 6.23
C ALA A 225 -13.40 22.87 5.32
N ARG A 226 -12.09 22.61 5.24
CA ARG A 226 -11.18 23.40 4.42
C ARG A 226 -11.47 23.26 2.93
N LEU A 227 -11.72 22.04 2.46
CA LEU A 227 -12.06 21.79 1.05
C LEU A 227 -13.35 22.47 0.65
N ARG A 228 -14.40 22.41 1.49
CA ARG A 228 -15.65 23.12 1.25
C ARG A 228 -15.45 24.65 1.19
N MET A 229 -14.63 25.20 2.08
CA MET A 229 -14.33 26.63 2.09
C MET A 229 -13.60 27.06 0.80
N LEU A 230 -12.60 26.30 0.35
CA LEU A 230 -11.90 26.58 -0.91
C LEU A 230 -12.88 26.57 -2.11
N ARG A 231 -13.74 25.57 -2.18
CA ARG A 231 -14.74 25.43 -3.25
C ARG A 231 -15.78 26.57 -3.25
N ALA A 232 -16.09 27.13 -2.11
CA ALA A 232 -17.02 28.25 -1.97
C ALA A 232 -16.39 29.61 -2.22
N THR A 233 -15.06 29.71 -2.31
CA THR A 233 -14.32 30.98 -2.44
C THR A 233 -13.92 31.20 -3.91
N PRO A 234 -14.46 32.20 -4.62
CA PRO A 234 -14.06 32.49 -6.00
C PRO A 234 -12.56 32.76 -6.12
N GLY A 235 -11.91 32.10 -7.09
CA GLY A 235 -10.47 32.26 -7.33
C GLY A 235 -9.55 31.53 -6.34
N ALA A 236 -10.10 30.81 -5.36
CA ALA A 236 -9.29 29.99 -4.47
C ALA A 236 -8.70 28.77 -5.22
N PRO A 237 -7.56 28.24 -4.75
CA PRO A 237 -7.00 27.01 -5.31
C PRO A 237 -7.96 25.82 -5.12
N SER A 238 -7.91 24.87 -6.04
CA SER A 238 -8.75 23.65 -5.99
C SER A 238 -8.35 22.66 -4.90
N ASP A 239 -7.15 22.79 -4.36
CA ASP A 239 -6.58 21.93 -3.31
C ASP A 239 -5.57 22.72 -2.48
N GLN A 240 -5.14 22.16 -1.32
CA GLN A 240 -4.18 22.80 -0.42
C GLN A 240 -3.31 21.73 0.25
N THR A 241 -2.01 22.03 0.39
CA THR A 241 -1.07 21.18 1.16
C THR A 241 -1.20 21.43 2.66
N PHE A 242 -0.95 20.37 3.44
CA PHE A 242 -0.83 20.44 4.89
C PHE A 242 0.05 19.29 5.43
N LEU A 243 0.44 19.40 6.67
CA LEU A 243 1.29 18.42 7.36
C LEU A 243 0.49 17.66 8.41
N VAL A 244 0.86 16.39 8.63
CA VAL A 244 0.40 15.57 9.74
C VAL A 244 1.62 15.06 10.49
N TYR A 245 1.78 15.47 11.73
CA TYR A 245 2.93 15.10 12.55
C TYR A 245 2.72 13.73 13.21
N ARG A 246 3.84 13.05 13.53
CA ARG A 246 3.85 11.83 14.35
C ARG A 246 2.84 10.78 13.87
N THR A 247 3.19 10.09 12.82
CA THR A 247 2.34 9.06 12.18
C THR A 247 2.92 7.64 12.35
N HIS A 248 3.69 7.40 13.42
CA HIS A 248 4.31 6.10 13.65
C HIS A 248 4.30 5.72 15.13
N SER A 249 3.09 5.59 15.69
CA SER A 249 2.86 5.32 17.10
C SER A 249 1.87 4.17 17.27
N ASP A 250 2.40 2.95 17.39
CA ASP A 250 1.61 1.73 17.62
C ASP A 250 2.12 1.03 18.88
N PRO A 251 1.27 0.72 19.87
CA PRO A 251 1.66 -0.04 21.04
C PRO A 251 2.38 -1.36 20.72
N ARG A 252 2.04 -2.00 19.61
CA ARG A 252 2.67 -3.26 19.16
C ARG A 252 4.15 -3.12 18.81
N PHE A 253 4.65 -1.91 18.58
CA PHE A 253 6.08 -1.68 18.35
C PHE A 253 6.92 -1.83 19.64
N LEU A 254 6.31 -1.58 20.80
CA LEU A 254 6.97 -1.69 22.10
C LEU A 254 6.58 -2.98 22.82
N ASP A 255 5.36 -3.42 22.67
CA ASP A 255 4.82 -4.63 23.32
C ASP A 255 4.56 -5.75 22.32
N THR A 256 5.48 -6.71 22.27
CA THR A 256 5.38 -7.85 21.36
C THR A 256 4.35 -8.91 21.80
N THR A 257 3.75 -8.77 22.99
CA THR A 257 2.66 -9.64 23.45
C THR A 257 1.31 -9.21 22.85
N LEU A 258 1.20 -7.96 22.37
CA LEU A 258 0.03 -7.48 21.66
C LEU A 258 0.04 -8.02 20.23
N ASP A 259 -0.99 -8.79 19.87
CA ASP A 259 -1.11 -9.42 18.55
C ASP A 259 0.18 -10.19 18.20
N ALA A 260 0.55 -11.14 19.09
CA ALA A 260 1.85 -11.75 19.18
C ALA A 260 2.25 -12.54 17.93
N ASN A 261 3.48 -12.32 17.50
CA ASN A 261 4.18 -13.08 16.45
C ASN A 261 5.70 -13.11 16.77
N ASP A 262 6.52 -13.56 15.84
CA ASP A 262 7.98 -13.74 16.05
C ASP A 262 8.80 -12.43 15.90
N ARG A 263 8.15 -11.24 15.80
CA ARG A 263 8.84 -9.96 15.59
C ARG A 263 9.69 -9.54 16.79
N PRO A 264 10.82 -8.85 16.58
CA PRO A 264 11.51 -8.12 17.63
C PRO A 264 10.74 -6.86 18.03
N VAL A 265 11.10 -6.28 19.19
CA VAL A 265 10.67 -4.91 19.56
C VAL A 265 11.17 -3.89 18.53
N GLY A 266 10.35 -2.90 18.22
CA GLY A 266 10.62 -1.88 17.21
C GLY A 266 9.67 -1.97 16.03
N SER A 267 9.97 -1.20 15.00
CA SER A 267 9.20 -1.20 13.76
C SER A 267 10.03 -1.69 12.58
N ILE A 268 9.38 -1.89 11.43
CA ILE A 268 10.07 -2.28 10.18
C ILE A 268 11.12 -1.25 9.70
N TRP A 269 11.09 -0.03 10.24
CA TRP A 269 12.04 1.04 9.93
C TRP A 269 13.01 1.33 11.08
N GLY A 270 13.08 0.45 12.08
CA GLY A 270 13.97 0.56 13.22
C GLY A 270 13.30 1.08 14.49
N ASP A 271 13.97 1.93 15.24
CA ASP A 271 13.46 2.51 16.49
C ASP A 271 12.19 3.33 16.23
N ALA A 272 11.08 2.90 16.82
CA ALA A 272 9.76 3.46 16.53
C ALA A 272 9.63 4.93 16.97
N ARG A 273 10.28 5.34 18.07
CA ARG A 273 10.31 6.73 18.52
C ARG A 273 11.01 7.62 17.50
N THR A 274 12.19 7.20 17.04
CA THR A 274 12.96 7.94 16.02
C THR A 274 12.14 8.13 14.75
N VAL A 275 11.47 7.09 14.27
CA VAL A 275 10.60 7.17 13.08
C VAL A 275 9.40 8.08 13.33
N ASN A 276 8.77 7.99 14.52
CA ASN A 276 7.62 8.84 14.85
C ASN A 276 7.98 10.33 14.88
N TYR A 277 9.18 10.68 15.25
CA TYR A 277 9.67 12.07 15.32
C TYR A 277 10.39 12.54 14.03
N ALA A 278 10.65 11.65 13.08
CA ALA A 278 11.32 12.01 11.83
C ALA A 278 10.53 13.07 11.05
N ALA A 279 11.23 14.00 10.43
CA ALA A 279 10.62 15.04 9.60
C ALA A 279 9.92 14.44 8.38
N ASN A 280 10.49 13.37 7.79
CA ASN A 280 9.93 12.64 6.68
C ASN A 280 9.56 11.22 7.14
N ALA A 281 8.26 10.94 7.19
CA ALA A 281 7.71 9.61 7.43
C ALA A 281 6.38 9.49 6.67
N MET A 282 5.82 8.28 6.61
CA MET A 282 4.57 8.02 5.89
C MET A 282 3.43 8.90 6.40
N GLY A 283 2.67 9.49 5.47
CA GLY A 283 1.51 10.33 5.79
C GLY A 283 1.83 11.73 6.30
N ARG A 284 3.10 12.18 6.27
CA ARG A 284 3.49 13.53 6.73
C ARG A 284 3.00 14.64 5.83
N PHE A 285 3.21 14.51 4.54
CA PHE A 285 2.92 15.52 3.54
C PHE A 285 1.66 15.13 2.78
N ASN A 286 0.67 15.99 2.78
CA ASN A 286 -0.61 15.71 2.12
C ASN A 286 -1.15 16.94 1.41
N THR A 287 -2.00 16.72 0.41
CA THR A 287 -3.04 17.69 0.05
C THR A 287 -4.37 17.25 0.67
N LEU A 288 -5.37 18.14 0.68
CA LEU A 288 -6.69 17.80 1.22
C LEU A 288 -7.30 16.59 0.47
N ARG A 289 -7.16 16.57 -0.86
CA ARG A 289 -7.68 15.50 -1.70
C ARG A 289 -6.90 14.20 -1.54
N SER A 290 -5.57 14.28 -1.48
CA SER A 290 -4.73 13.10 -1.27
C SER A 290 -4.97 12.46 0.10
N TRP A 291 -5.21 13.27 1.15
CA TRP A 291 -5.61 12.76 2.45
C TRP A 291 -6.90 11.97 2.37
N LEU A 292 -7.93 12.51 1.71
CA LEU A 292 -9.21 11.83 1.58
C LEU A 292 -9.07 10.50 0.83
N SER A 293 -8.31 10.47 -0.26
CA SER A 293 -8.10 9.26 -1.05
C SER A 293 -7.29 8.19 -0.32
N GLN A 294 -6.28 8.58 0.47
CA GLN A 294 -5.33 7.64 1.08
C GLN A 294 -5.68 7.26 2.52
N TRP A 295 -5.99 8.26 3.36
CA TRP A 295 -5.92 8.16 4.82
C TRP A 295 -7.26 8.29 5.52
N SER A 296 -8.27 8.88 4.87
CA SER A 296 -9.59 9.09 5.48
C SER A 296 -10.35 7.78 5.68
N SER A 297 -11.36 7.84 6.53
CA SER A 297 -12.31 6.74 6.73
C SER A 297 -13.10 6.40 5.45
N GLY A 298 -13.20 7.37 4.52
CA GLY A 298 -13.85 7.23 3.23
C GLY A 298 -12.97 6.69 2.10
N SER A 299 -11.68 6.37 2.36
CA SER A 299 -10.79 5.82 1.33
C SER A 299 -11.37 4.56 0.69
N GLN A 300 -11.38 4.51 -0.63
CA GLN A 300 -11.91 3.38 -1.40
C GLN A 300 -10.93 2.20 -1.47
N ALA A 301 -9.66 2.41 -1.06
CA ALA A 301 -8.59 1.42 -1.14
C ALA A 301 -8.45 0.58 0.15
N ASP A 302 -9.58 0.14 0.74
CA ASP A 302 -9.61 -0.85 1.81
C ASP A 302 -9.37 -2.24 1.20
N GLY A 303 -8.16 -2.77 1.39
CA GLY A 303 -7.71 -4.00 0.73
C GLY A 303 -8.61 -5.21 0.99
N PRO A 304 -8.88 -5.61 2.24
CA PRO A 304 -9.80 -6.70 2.54
C PRO A 304 -11.21 -6.48 1.98
N ALA A 305 -11.80 -5.30 2.15
CA ALA A 305 -13.12 -5.01 1.60
C ALA A 305 -13.14 -5.06 0.06
N CYS A 306 -12.05 -4.65 -0.59
CA CYS A 306 -11.90 -4.80 -2.04
C CYS A 306 -11.72 -6.27 -2.43
N LEU A 307 -10.87 -7.04 -1.72
CA LEU A 307 -10.64 -8.45 -2.00
C LEU A 307 -11.92 -9.26 -1.94
N ALA A 308 -12.79 -8.98 -0.97
CA ALA A 308 -14.08 -9.67 -0.83
C ALA A 308 -14.99 -9.55 -2.07
N ARG A 309 -14.74 -8.55 -2.93
CA ARG A 309 -15.50 -8.31 -4.17
C ARG A 309 -14.82 -8.86 -5.43
N THR A 310 -13.72 -9.60 -5.29
CA THR A 310 -13.01 -10.20 -6.43
C THR A 310 -13.35 -11.67 -6.58
N SER A 311 -13.12 -12.23 -7.77
CA SER A 311 -13.40 -13.61 -8.08
C SER A 311 -12.15 -14.48 -8.32
N VAL A 312 -10.99 -13.86 -8.53
CA VAL A 312 -9.75 -14.57 -8.88
C VAL A 312 -9.14 -15.35 -7.71
N PRO A 313 -8.30 -16.36 -7.96
CA PRO A 313 -7.52 -17.04 -6.93
C PRO A 313 -6.57 -16.08 -6.21
N VAL A 314 -6.37 -16.31 -4.90
CA VAL A 314 -5.54 -15.49 -4.03
C VAL A 314 -4.55 -16.34 -3.26
N LEU A 315 -3.27 -15.97 -3.32
CA LEU A 315 -2.23 -16.46 -2.42
C LEU A 315 -1.93 -15.38 -1.37
N LEU A 316 -2.05 -15.71 -0.11
CA LEU A 316 -1.61 -14.86 1.00
C LEU A 316 -0.32 -15.44 1.59
N MET A 317 0.76 -14.67 1.59
CA MET A 317 2.02 -15.03 2.23
C MET A 317 2.18 -14.23 3.53
N THR A 318 2.02 -14.92 4.65
CA THR A 318 2.10 -14.35 6.00
C THR A 318 3.51 -14.51 6.56
N HIS A 319 4.20 -13.41 6.79
CA HIS A 319 5.54 -13.41 7.39
C HIS A 319 5.42 -13.41 8.91
N THR A 320 5.98 -14.45 9.59
CA THR A 320 5.72 -14.61 11.03
C THR A 320 6.54 -13.69 11.93
N ALA A 321 7.65 -13.10 11.44
CA ALA A 321 8.43 -12.11 12.18
C ALA A 321 8.24 -10.68 11.64
N ASP A 322 7.08 -10.40 11.02
CA ASP A 322 6.75 -9.08 10.50
C ASP A 322 6.40 -8.11 11.63
N GLY A 323 7.06 -6.95 11.66
CA GLY A 323 6.81 -5.87 12.63
C GLY A 323 5.78 -4.84 12.16
N SER A 324 5.03 -5.12 11.10
CA SER A 324 4.09 -4.20 10.47
C SER A 324 2.76 -4.84 10.07
N THR A 325 2.78 -6.13 9.68
CA THR A 325 1.57 -6.92 9.46
C THR A 325 1.48 -8.01 10.53
N PHE A 326 0.38 -8.04 11.24
CA PHE A 326 0.19 -8.84 12.43
C PHE A 326 -0.81 -9.99 12.18
N PRO A 327 -0.92 -10.97 13.09
CA PRO A 327 -1.91 -12.04 12.96
C PRO A 327 -3.34 -11.57 12.75
N SER A 328 -3.76 -10.46 13.40
CA SER A 328 -5.07 -9.85 13.17
C SER A 328 -5.22 -9.32 11.74
N THR A 329 -4.16 -8.76 11.16
CA THR A 329 -4.16 -8.33 9.75
C THR A 329 -4.34 -9.51 8.80
N ALA A 330 -3.61 -10.61 9.04
CA ALA A 330 -3.77 -11.83 8.24
C ALA A 330 -5.18 -12.42 8.36
N ALA A 331 -5.82 -12.30 9.53
CA ALA A 331 -7.22 -12.73 9.73
C ALA A 331 -8.20 -11.97 8.83
N LEU A 332 -8.04 -10.64 8.68
CA LEU A 332 -8.85 -9.83 7.77
C LEU A 332 -8.76 -10.31 6.30
N TRP A 333 -7.55 -10.65 5.87
CA TRP A 333 -7.32 -11.15 4.52
C TRP A 333 -7.92 -12.53 4.30
N ARG A 334 -7.80 -13.45 5.29
CA ARG A 334 -8.42 -14.79 5.24
C ARG A 334 -9.94 -14.69 5.13
N GLU A 335 -10.55 -13.87 5.96
CA GLU A 335 -12.00 -13.64 5.93
C GLU A 335 -12.43 -13.12 4.55
N ALA A 336 -11.76 -12.09 4.04
CA ALA A 336 -12.08 -11.48 2.76
C ALA A 336 -11.88 -12.42 1.55
N GLY A 337 -10.83 -13.23 1.56
CA GLY A 337 -10.53 -14.17 0.47
C GLY A 337 -11.38 -15.42 0.47
N GLY A 338 -11.84 -15.86 1.65
CA GLY A 338 -12.68 -17.06 1.81
C GLY A 338 -12.08 -18.30 1.15
N ALA A 339 -12.88 -19.09 0.49
CA ALA A 339 -12.47 -20.35 -0.17
C ALA A 339 -11.47 -20.15 -1.34
N ARG A 340 -11.34 -18.93 -1.87
CA ARG A 340 -10.39 -18.62 -2.96
C ARG A 340 -8.98 -18.37 -2.47
N LEU A 341 -8.78 -18.19 -1.17
CA LEU A 341 -7.50 -17.83 -0.59
C LEU A 341 -6.77 -19.09 -0.12
N THR A 342 -5.54 -19.24 -0.61
CA THR A 342 -4.54 -20.14 -0.06
C THR A 342 -3.59 -19.34 0.80
N GLU A 343 -3.31 -19.76 2.02
CA GLU A 343 -2.30 -19.12 2.88
C GLU A 343 -1.03 -19.97 2.93
N GLU A 344 0.11 -19.30 2.75
CA GLU A 344 1.46 -19.85 2.97
C GLU A 344 2.17 -19.00 4.04
N ARG A 345 2.75 -19.69 5.03
CA ARG A 345 3.45 -19.01 6.12
C ARG A 345 4.95 -19.01 5.89
N VAL A 346 5.55 -17.83 5.88
CA VAL A 346 7.00 -17.63 5.82
C VAL A 346 7.53 -17.53 7.24
N ILE A 347 7.93 -18.67 7.79
CA ILE A 347 8.34 -18.79 9.19
C ILE A 347 9.65 -18.01 9.43
N GLY A 348 9.67 -17.11 10.42
CA GLY A 348 10.79 -16.23 10.72
C GLY A 348 11.00 -15.11 9.69
N GLY A 349 10.14 -14.98 8.67
CA GLY A 349 10.22 -13.93 7.67
C GLY A 349 9.93 -12.56 8.26
N ASN A 350 10.87 -11.61 8.11
CA ASN A 350 10.63 -10.22 8.40
C ASN A 350 9.88 -9.54 7.23
N HIS A 351 9.45 -8.29 7.40
CA HIS A 351 8.58 -7.60 6.44
C HIS A 351 9.12 -7.60 4.99
N TYR A 352 10.40 -7.36 4.83
CA TYR A 352 11.06 -7.25 3.52
C TYR A 352 11.90 -8.48 3.14
N LEU A 353 11.91 -9.53 3.96
CA LEU A 353 12.86 -10.65 3.87
C LEU A 353 14.32 -10.17 3.79
N ALA A 354 14.62 -9.01 4.38
CA ALA A 354 15.94 -8.40 4.35
C ALA A 354 16.94 -9.28 5.10
N GLY A 355 18.05 -9.62 4.42
CA GLY A 355 19.04 -10.56 4.94
C GLY A 355 18.62 -12.04 4.94
N GLN A 356 17.46 -12.39 4.36
CA GLN A 356 16.85 -13.72 4.43
C GLN A 356 16.72 -14.36 3.05
N ALA A 357 17.82 -14.45 2.28
CA ALA A 357 17.83 -14.93 0.89
C ALA A 357 17.17 -16.32 0.71
N ALA A 358 17.33 -17.23 1.69
CA ALA A 358 16.68 -18.54 1.66
C ALA A 358 15.14 -18.42 1.69
N LEU A 359 14.59 -17.50 2.50
CA LEU A 359 13.16 -17.26 2.58
C LEU A 359 12.62 -16.56 1.32
N VAL A 360 13.43 -15.71 0.67
CA VAL A 360 13.08 -15.15 -0.65
C VAL A 360 12.94 -16.26 -1.68
N THR A 361 13.89 -17.19 -1.72
CA THR A 361 13.86 -18.36 -2.62
C THR A 361 12.63 -19.23 -2.33
N GLN A 362 12.40 -19.60 -1.07
CA GLN A 362 11.23 -20.36 -0.63
C GLN A 362 9.90 -19.68 -1.02
N SER A 363 9.82 -18.36 -0.85
CA SER A 363 8.64 -17.59 -1.22
C SER A 363 8.36 -17.66 -2.72
N ALA A 364 9.40 -17.54 -3.53
CA ALA A 364 9.26 -17.63 -4.98
C ALA A 364 8.90 -19.06 -5.45
N ASP A 365 9.42 -20.11 -4.77
CA ASP A 365 9.02 -21.50 -5.01
C ASP A 365 7.53 -21.72 -4.72
N ALA A 366 7.06 -21.23 -3.57
CA ALA A 366 5.67 -21.33 -3.17
C ALA A 366 4.73 -20.59 -4.16
N MET A 367 5.11 -19.38 -4.59
CA MET A 367 4.38 -18.61 -5.59
C MET A 367 4.27 -19.34 -6.92
N GLN A 368 5.40 -19.88 -7.42
CA GLN A 368 5.43 -20.63 -8.69
C GLN A 368 4.58 -21.91 -8.60
N ALA A 369 4.75 -22.70 -7.54
CA ALA A 369 4.00 -23.93 -7.34
C ALA A 369 2.49 -23.67 -7.21
N TRP A 370 2.10 -22.58 -6.54
CA TRP A 370 0.70 -22.18 -6.41
C TRP A 370 0.13 -21.75 -7.77
N LEU A 371 0.83 -20.89 -8.53
CA LEU A 371 0.39 -20.45 -9.85
C LEU A 371 0.22 -21.64 -10.82
N ALA A 372 1.11 -22.63 -10.76
CA ALA A 372 1.00 -23.85 -11.58
C ALA A 372 -0.26 -24.68 -11.25
N ARG A 373 -0.80 -24.58 -10.04
CA ARG A 373 -2.05 -25.26 -9.64
C ARG A 373 -3.31 -24.50 -10.04
N VAL A 374 -3.27 -23.16 -10.03
CA VAL A 374 -4.51 -22.36 -10.19
C VAL A 374 -4.67 -21.75 -11.57
N LEU A 375 -3.60 -21.68 -12.37
CA LEU A 375 -3.61 -21.15 -13.74
C LEU A 375 -3.30 -22.27 -14.75
N HIS A 376 -4.28 -23.06 -15.06
CA HIS A 376 -4.18 -24.14 -16.08
C HIS A 376 -4.32 -23.62 -17.50
#